data_3ed3e2c008caf290eb87f8263fd0d038
#
_entry.id   3ed3e2c008caf290eb87f8263fd0d038
#
_cell.length_a   1.000
_cell.length_b   1.000
_cell.length_c   1.000
_cell.angle_alpha   90.00
_cell.angle_beta   90.00
_cell.angle_gamma   90.00
#
_symmetry.space_group_name_H-M   'P 1'
#
loop_
_entity.id
_entity.type
_entity.pdbx_description
1 polymer ?
#
loop_
_entity_poly.entity_id
_entity_poly.type
_entity_poly.pdbx_seq_one_letter_code
_entity_poly.pdbx_strand_id
1 'polypeptide(L)'
;MSEVRAINDPRIKFENPDWDCIADSGYLCADMHIHSDCSDSYSDIRRLLRIARSRNVGMAVTDHNLISSLETIDIEKEDVFIIPGMEVSTSDGPHILTYFYEMKDLRAFWEEHIKPRIQTCPWLALKDCPTEKLMDLLEDQNCVVSGAHPMGYLGSTKGAEICYRKGYIPEDVVRRLDAYEVICGGMTREDNIEAIQSFKKHDLGITGGSDGHIAEDLGSVVTISKADDVESFLNNILKRENFVRGSEKDFRRRALTGLTSFYNFLDYTPAVIRVQSHQIAMSVRRGTKRKMGKGDQLS
;
A
#
# COMPACT_ATOMS: atom_id res chain seq x y z
N MET A 1 -27.96 -6.88 -13.39
CA MET A 1 -26.68 -7.11 -14.05
C MET A 1 -26.12 -5.70 -14.31
N SER A 2 -25.27 -5.18 -13.40
CA SER A 2 -24.62 -3.90 -13.61
C SER A 2 -23.58 -4.10 -14.74
N GLU A 3 -23.66 -3.24 -15.77
CA GLU A 3 -22.62 -3.14 -16.78
C GLU A 3 -21.25 -3.03 -16.09
N VAL A 4 -20.42 -4.01 -16.30
CA VAL A 4 -18.98 -3.94 -15.94
C VAL A 4 -18.44 -2.77 -16.75
N ARG A 5 -18.31 -1.60 -16.14
CA ARG A 5 -17.68 -0.43 -16.76
C ARG A 5 -16.31 -0.88 -17.24
N ALA A 6 -16.11 -0.90 -18.54
CA ALA A 6 -14.90 -1.39 -19.17
C ALA A 6 -13.70 -0.66 -18.58
N ILE A 7 -12.73 -1.43 -18.12
CA ILE A 7 -11.42 -0.92 -17.74
C ILE A 7 -10.77 -0.43 -19.02
N ASN A 8 -10.71 0.88 -19.17
CA ASN A 8 -10.21 1.51 -20.40
C ASN A 8 -8.76 1.98 -20.23
N ASP A 9 -7.91 1.11 -19.64
CA ASP A 9 -6.48 1.35 -19.55
C ASP A 9 -5.74 0.03 -19.88
N PRO A 10 -5.02 -0.01 -21.03
CA PRO A 10 -4.35 -1.24 -21.50
C PRO A 10 -3.19 -1.66 -20.56
N ARG A 11 -2.73 -0.77 -19.69
CA ARG A 11 -1.68 -1.06 -18.72
C ARG A 11 -2.15 -1.93 -17.57
N ILE A 12 -3.48 -2.02 -17.32
CA ILE A 12 -4.06 -2.71 -16.17
C ILE A 12 -4.89 -3.88 -16.67
N LYS A 13 -4.58 -5.09 -16.18
CA LYS A 13 -5.38 -6.28 -16.50
C LYS A 13 -5.58 -7.17 -15.27
N PHE A 14 -6.81 -7.63 -15.10
CA PHE A 14 -7.19 -8.62 -14.10
C PHE A 14 -6.94 -10.04 -14.64
N GLU A 15 -5.70 -10.44 -14.65
CA GLU A 15 -5.24 -11.74 -15.10
C GLU A 15 -4.09 -12.22 -14.21
N ASN A 16 -3.94 -13.54 -14.04
CA ASN A 16 -2.79 -14.06 -13.29
C ASN A 16 -1.49 -13.72 -14.02
N PRO A 17 -0.49 -13.19 -13.31
CA PRO A 17 0.81 -12.92 -13.91
C PRO A 17 1.48 -14.20 -14.41
N ASP A 18 2.04 -14.16 -15.61
CA ASP A 18 2.97 -15.17 -16.12
C ASP A 18 4.39 -14.64 -15.90
N TRP A 19 4.94 -14.96 -14.74
CA TRP A 19 6.23 -14.39 -14.28
C TRP A 19 7.39 -14.72 -15.22
N ASP A 20 7.42 -15.95 -15.76
CA ASP A 20 8.49 -16.40 -16.67
C ASP A 20 8.39 -15.65 -18.02
N CYS A 21 7.19 -15.56 -18.58
CA CYS A 21 6.95 -14.80 -19.80
C CYS A 21 7.31 -13.31 -19.66
N ILE A 22 7.03 -12.70 -18.49
CA ILE A 22 7.39 -11.31 -18.21
C ILE A 22 8.91 -11.17 -18.20
N ALA A 23 9.63 -12.02 -17.49
CA ALA A 23 11.09 -11.99 -17.41
C ALA A 23 11.76 -12.27 -18.75
N ASP A 24 11.29 -13.27 -19.51
CA ASP A 24 11.79 -13.61 -20.86
C ASP A 24 11.61 -12.44 -21.85
N SER A 25 10.63 -11.57 -21.60
CA SER A 25 10.40 -10.36 -22.38
C SER A 25 11.32 -9.19 -22.00
N GLY A 26 12.22 -9.36 -21.03
CA GLY A 26 13.13 -8.34 -20.56
C GLY A 26 12.45 -7.26 -19.68
N TYR A 27 11.39 -7.64 -18.97
CA TYR A 27 10.73 -6.80 -17.98
C TYR A 27 11.02 -7.32 -16.57
N LEU A 28 11.18 -6.40 -15.62
CA LEU A 28 11.10 -6.71 -14.21
C LEU A 28 9.64 -6.67 -13.75
N CYS A 29 9.29 -7.57 -12.84
CA CYS A 29 8.01 -7.48 -12.13
C CYS A 29 8.24 -7.61 -10.63
N ALA A 30 7.48 -6.85 -9.85
CA ALA A 30 7.52 -6.90 -8.40
C ALA A 30 6.11 -6.83 -7.80
N ASP A 31 5.89 -7.62 -6.75
CA ASP A 31 4.78 -7.43 -5.84
C ASP A 31 5.08 -6.21 -4.96
N MET A 32 4.33 -5.12 -5.15
CA MET A 32 4.63 -3.85 -4.50
C MET A 32 3.99 -3.71 -3.12
N HIS A 33 3.32 -4.75 -2.60
CA HIS A 33 2.67 -4.70 -1.30
C HIS A 33 2.59 -6.09 -0.67
N ILE A 34 3.57 -6.42 0.18
CA ILE A 34 3.59 -7.68 0.91
C ILE A 34 4.17 -7.48 2.31
N HIS A 35 3.63 -8.21 3.28
CA HIS A 35 4.00 -8.13 4.68
C HIS A 35 4.83 -9.33 5.14
N SER A 36 5.70 -9.10 6.11
CA SER A 36 6.45 -10.14 6.81
C SER A 36 5.95 -10.36 8.25
N ASP A 37 6.52 -11.35 8.92
CA ASP A 37 6.27 -11.64 10.33
C ASP A 37 6.80 -10.58 11.31
N CYS A 38 7.56 -9.61 10.81
CA CYS A 38 7.91 -8.41 11.58
C CYS A 38 6.72 -7.45 11.75
N SER A 39 5.68 -7.63 10.95
CA SER A 39 4.41 -6.90 10.99
C SER A 39 3.27 -7.86 11.36
N ASP A 40 2.19 -7.86 10.63
CA ASP A 40 0.97 -8.63 10.92
C ASP A 40 0.79 -9.87 10.03
N SER A 41 1.86 -10.31 9.37
CA SER A 41 1.92 -11.52 8.54
C SER A 41 2.51 -12.72 9.31
N TYR A 42 2.49 -13.90 8.70
CA TYR A 42 3.06 -15.15 9.24
C TYR A 42 4.32 -15.61 8.50
N SER A 43 4.77 -14.87 7.53
CA SER A 43 5.87 -15.31 6.67
C SER A 43 7.12 -14.50 6.95
N ASP A 44 8.17 -15.19 7.44
CA ASP A 44 9.47 -14.57 7.57
C ASP A 44 10.06 -14.18 6.20
N ILE A 45 10.96 -13.23 6.21
CA ILE A 45 11.59 -12.70 5.00
C ILE A 45 12.29 -13.78 4.18
N ARG A 46 12.88 -14.82 4.82
CA ARG A 46 13.56 -15.90 4.11
C ARG A 46 12.57 -16.79 3.36
N ARG A 47 11.37 -16.97 3.89
CA ARG A 47 10.30 -17.66 3.16
C ARG A 47 9.82 -16.84 1.98
N LEU A 48 9.65 -15.53 2.13
CA LEU A 48 9.32 -14.62 1.03
C LEU A 48 10.39 -14.69 -0.07
N LEU A 49 11.67 -14.62 0.27
CA LEU A 49 12.78 -14.76 -0.67
C LEU A 49 12.77 -16.09 -1.42
N ARG A 50 12.50 -17.21 -0.75
CA ARG A 50 12.41 -18.51 -1.42
C ARG A 50 11.28 -18.57 -2.45
N ILE A 51 10.11 -17.99 -2.14
CA ILE A 51 8.99 -17.95 -3.07
C ILE A 51 9.27 -16.98 -4.21
N ALA A 52 9.82 -15.82 -3.92
CA ALA A 52 10.25 -14.83 -4.92
C ALA A 52 11.18 -15.46 -5.96
N ARG A 53 12.22 -16.19 -5.52
CA ARG A 53 13.11 -16.94 -6.40
C ARG A 53 12.38 -17.98 -7.23
N SER A 54 11.51 -18.77 -6.60
CA SER A 54 10.78 -19.85 -7.29
C SER A 54 9.80 -19.37 -8.33
N ARG A 55 9.36 -18.12 -8.22
CA ARG A 55 8.40 -17.46 -9.14
C ARG A 55 9.08 -16.46 -10.07
N ASN A 56 10.37 -16.24 -9.91
CA ASN A 56 11.10 -15.20 -10.66
C ASN A 56 10.40 -13.83 -10.55
N VAL A 57 9.98 -13.46 -9.34
CA VAL A 57 9.25 -12.22 -9.05
C VAL A 57 10.01 -11.41 -7.99
N GLY A 58 10.11 -10.10 -8.19
CA GLY A 58 10.61 -9.16 -7.18
C GLY A 58 9.55 -8.83 -6.13
N MET A 59 9.95 -8.07 -5.13
CA MET A 59 9.03 -7.64 -4.07
C MET A 59 9.45 -6.31 -3.45
N ALA A 60 8.47 -5.54 -3.00
CA ALA A 60 8.63 -4.51 -1.98
C ALA A 60 8.02 -5.03 -0.68
N VAL A 61 8.86 -5.33 0.32
CA VAL A 61 8.37 -5.69 1.65
C VAL A 61 7.96 -4.41 2.35
N THR A 62 6.67 -4.30 2.65
CA THR A 62 6.02 -3.07 3.11
C THR A 62 5.36 -3.27 4.46
N ASP A 63 6.13 -3.75 5.44
CA ASP A 63 5.65 -3.93 6.80
C ASP A 63 5.07 -2.64 7.39
N HIS A 64 3.99 -2.76 8.17
CA HIS A 64 3.35 -1.60 8.81
C HIS A 64 4.29 -0.87 9.75
N ASN A 65 4.68 0.35 9.39
CA ASN A 65 5.54 1.27 10.16
C ASN A 65 6.90 0.68 10.58
N LEU A 66 7.31 -0.46 10.01
CA LEU A 66 8.53 -1.18 10.36
C LEU A 66 9.37 -1.48 9.12
N ILE A 67 10.69 -1.60 9.33
CA ILE A 67 11.66 -2.01 8.33
C ILE A 67 12.52 -3.20 8.81
N SER A 68 12.15 -3.78 9.96
CA SER A 68 12.97 -4.76 10.67
C SER A 68 13.26 -6.00 9.84
N SER A 69 12.33 -6.46 9.01
CA SER A 69 12.53 -7.59 8.10
C SER A 69 13.65 -7.32 7.09
N LEU A 70 13.63 -6.13 6.48
CA LEU A 70 14.65 -5.71 5.51
C LEU A 70 16.02 -5.51 6.16
N GLU A 71 16.08 -5.14 7.44
CA GLU A 71 17.34 -5.00 8.18
C GLU A 71 18.05 -6.34 8.48
N THR A 72 17.33 -7.47 8.37
CA THR A 72 17.91 -8.81 8.61
C THR A 72 18.59 -9.41 7.39
N ILE A 73 18.51 -8.76 6.24
CA ILE A 73 19.09 -9.22 4.97
C ILE A 73 20.02 -8.14 4.38
N ASP A 74 20.90 -8.56 3.51
CA ASP A 74 21.72 -7.68 2.68
C ASP A 74 21.10 -7.66 1.28
N ILE A 75 20.25 -6.67 1.00
CA ILE A 75 19.48 -6.57 -0.24
C ILE A 75 20.36 -6.69 -1.49
N GLU A 76 21.57 -6.11 -1.45
CA GLU A 76 22.49 -6.10 -2.59
C GLU A 76 23.10 -7.49 -2.88
N LYS A 77 23.08 -8.39 -1.91
CA LYS A 77 23.58 -9.76 -2.07
C LYS A 77 22.50 -10.79 -2.38
N GLU A 78 21.24 -10.39 -2.30
CA GLU A 78 20.15 -11.29 -2.65
C GLU A 78 20.00 -11.40 -4.17
N ASP A 79 19.72 -12.59 -4.65
CA ASP A 79 19.42 -12.89 -6.06
C ASP A 79 17.96 -12.65 -6.42
N VAL A 80 17.28 -11.80 -5.68
CA VAL A 80 15.88 -11.40 -5.84
C VAL A 80 15.83 -9.88 -6.01
N PHE A 81 15.03 -9.40 -6.93
CA PHE A 81 14.75 -7.98 -7.08
C PHE A 81 13.94 -7.46 -5.89
N ILE A 82 14.55 -6.65 -5.03
CA ILE A 82 13.95 -6.15 -3.81
C ILE A 82 13.94 -4.62 -3.83
N ILE A 83 12.77 -4.05 -3.61
CA ILE A 83 12.58 -2.60 -3.49
C ILE A 83 12.43 -2.27 -2.00
N PRO A 84 13.28 -1.39 -1.42
CA PRO A 84 13.14 -0.94 -0.05
C PRO A 84 11.81 -0.19 0.14
N GLY A 85 10.90 -0.73 0.97
CA GLY A 85 9.56 -0.18 1.14
C GLY A 85 9.04 -0.26 2.56
N MET A 86 7.95 0.45 2.80
CA MET A 86 7.19 0.45 4.05
C MET A 86 5.75 0.88 3.81
N GLU A 87 4.79 0.29 4.52
CA GLU A 87 3.43 0.80 4.59
C GLU A 87 3.23 1.65 5.84
N VAL A 88 3.05 2.95 5.68
CA VAL A 88 2.84 3.87 6.79
C VAL A 88 1.36 3.96 7.13
N SER A 89 1.00 3.54 8.34
CA SER A 89 -0.37 3.67 8.89
C SER A 89 -0.56 5.05 9.51
N THR A 90 -1.21 5.97 8.84
CA THR A 90 -1.38 7.36 9.31
C THR A 90 -2.37 7.47 10.47
N SER A 91 -2.23 8.52 11.29
CA SER A 91 -3.10 8.71 12.48
C SER A 91 -4.56 9.00 12.13
N ASP A 92 -4.85 9.48 10.94
CA ASP A 92 -6.18 9.82 10.45
C ASP A 92 -6.82 8.76 9.56
N GLY A 93 -6.11 7.65 9.31
CA GLY A 93 -6.68 6.43 8.74
C GLY A 93 -5.95 5.87 7.53
N PRO A 94 -5.67 6.64 6.46
CA PRO A 94 -5.04 6.11 5.26
C PRO A 94 -3.75 5.37 5.51
N HIS A 95 -3.52 4.34 4.73
CA HIS A 95 -2.25 3.66 4.61
C HIS A 95 -1.53 4.16 3.36
N ILE A 96 -0.25 4.42 3.49
CA ILE A 96 0.59 4.99 2.44
C ILE A 96 1.81 4.11 2.25
N LEU A 97 1.97 3.58 1.04
CA LEU A 97 3.14 2.83 0.62
C LEU A 97 4.24 3.80 0.22
N THR A 98 5.42 3.60 0.76
CA THR A 98 6.62 4.38 0.43
C THR A 98 7.68 3.44 -0.11
N TYR A 99 8.27 3.78 -1.26
CA TYR A 99 9.29 2.99 -1.93
C TYR A 99 10.54 3.84 -2.12
N PHE A 100 11.62 3.47 -1.46
CA PHE A 100 12.87 4.20 -1.52
C PHE A 100 13.82 3.57 -2.56
N TYR A 101 14.66 4.40 -3.14
CA TYR A 101 15.66 3.93 -4.10
C TYR A 101 16.78 3.14 -3.42
N GLU A 102 17.11 3.48 -2.17
CA GLU A 102 18.16 2.84 -1.40
C GLU A 102 17.70 2.53 0.04
N MET A 103 18.16 1.41 0.58
CA MET A 103 17.84 1.00 1.96
C MET A 103 18.34 2.00 3.01
N LYS A 104 19.45 2.70 2.74
CA LYS A 104 19.98 3.71 3.66
C LYS A 104 19.03 4.89 3.84
N ASP A 105 18.34 5.31 2.76
CA ASP A 105 17.41 6.44 2.78
C ASP A 105 16.11 6.03 3.48
N LEU A 106 15.59 4.85 3.22
CA LEU A 106 14.46 4.27 3.97
C LEU A 106 14.76 4.21 5.46
N ARG A 107 15.97 3.74 5.85
CA ARG A 107 16.37 3.65 7.26
C ARG A 107 16.47 5.03 7.90
N ALA A 108 17.09 5.99 7.25
CA ALA A 108 17.21 7.37 7.76
C ALA A 108 15.83 7.99 7.98
N PHE A 109 14.93 7.89 7.00
CA PHE A 109 13.56 8.36 7.11
C PHE A 109 12.79 7.66 8.24
N TRP A 110 12.92 6.35 8.36
CA TRP A 110 12.27 5.58 9.42
C TRP A 110 12.76 5.98 10.81
N GLU A 111 14.09 6.09 11.02
CA GLU A 111 14.66 6.47 12.32
C GLU A 111 14.24 7.87 12.76
N GLU A 112 14.23 8.82 11.83
CA GLU A 112 13.93 10.22 12.15
C GLU A 112 12.43 10.49 12.28
N HIS A 113 11.61 9.89 11.41
CA HIS A 113 10.22 10.32 11.27
C HIS A 113 9.20 9.28 11.72
N ILE A 114 9.44 7.99 11.53
CA ILE A 114 8.46 6.94 11.80
C ILE A 114 8.64 6.36 13.20
N LYS A 115 9.83 5.87 13.51
CA LYS A 115 10.17 5.22 14.77
C LYS A 115 9.74 6.01 16.03
N PRO A 116 9.93 7.33 16.13
CA PRO A 116 9.50 8.11 17.30
C PRO A 116 7.98 8.20 17.47
N ARG A 117 7.21 7.83 16.45
CA ARG A 117 5.75 7.91 16.42
C ARG A 117 5.06 6.56 16.55
N ILE A 118 5.82 5.47 16.61
CA ILE A 118 5.30 4.11 16.79
C ILE A 118 4.63 4.00 18.16
N GLN A 119 3.44 3.39 18.18
CA GLN A 119 2.70 3.14 19.40
C GLN A 119 3.02 1.75 19.98
N THR A 120 2.34 1.35 21.07
CA THR A 120 2.54 0.06 21.73
C THR A 120 2.42 -1.14 20.78
N CYS A 121 1.45 -1.09 19.85
CA CYS A 121 1.40 -2.01 18.73
C CYS A 121 1.98 -1.28 17.51
N PRO A 122 3.12 -1.72 16.97
CA PRO A 122 3.80 -1.00 15.87
C PRO A 122 2.97 -0.94 14.58
N TRP A 123 2.08 -1.91 14.37
CA TRP A 123 1.25 -2.02 13.17
C TRP A 123 0.03 -1.10 13.17
N LEU A 124 -0.24 -0.45 14.30
CA LEU A 124 -1.32 0.52 14.39
C LEU A 124 -0.90 1.89 13.84
N ALA A 125 -1.91 2.74 13.66
CA ALA A 125 -1.69 4.12 13.25
C ALA A 125 -0.63 4.83 14.09
N LEU A 126 0.26 5.56 13.43
CA LEU A 126 1.28 6.38 14.07
C LEU A 126 0.66 7.44 14.97
N LYS A 127 1.39 7.83 16.00
CA LYS A 127 0.99 8.95 16.87
C LYS A 127 1.27 10.28 16.17
N ASP A 128 0.28 11.18 16.18
CA ASP A 128 0.41 12.56 15.70
C ASP A 128 1.01 12.70 14.29
N CYS A 129 0.65 11.76 13.39
CA CYS A 129 1.09 11.74 12.00
C CYS A 129 -0.11 11.54 11.05
N PRO A 130 -0.96 12.56 10.84
CA PRO A 130 -1.99 12.50 9.81
C PRO A 130 -1.37 12.47 8.40
N THR A 131 -2.16 12.08 7.41
CA THR A 131 -1.72 11.92 6.02
C THR A 131 -1.03 13.18 5.48
N GLU A 132 -1.58 14.37 5.73
CA GLU A 132 -0.99 15.64 5.29
C GLU A 132 0.43 15.81 5.84
N LYS A 133 0.63 15.58 7.15
CA LYS A 133 1.95 15.66 7.78
C LYS A 133 2.92 14.61 7.23
N LEU A 134 2.45 13.41 6.94
CA LEU A 134 3.29 12.40 6.31
C LEU A 134 3.76 12.87 4.93
N MET A 135 2.86 13.46 4.13
CA MET A 135 3.22 14.04 2.84
C MET A 135 4.26 15.16 2.96
N ASP A 136 4.15 16.01 4.00
CA ASP A 136 5.17 17.05 4.28
C ASP A 136 6.54 16.44 4.59
N LEU A 137 6.57 15.34 5.37
CA LEU A 137 7.81 14.64 5.71
C LEU A 137 8.45 13.93 4.51
N LEU A 138 7.66 13.54 3.52
CA LEU A 138 8.11 12.82 2.33
C LEU A 138 8.51 13.76 1.17
N GLU A 139 8.16 15.05 1.24
CA GLU A 139 8.32 15.98 0.11
C GLU A 139 9.76 16.10 -0.40
N ASP A 140 10.73 16.10 0.52
CA ASP A 140 12.16 16.18 0.19
C ASP A 140 12.87 14.81 0.18
N GLN A 141 12.11 13.71 0.28
CA GLN A 141 12.68 12.37 0.28
C GLN A 141 12.79 11.81 -1.14
N ASN A 142 13.89 11.10 -1.39
CA ASN A 142 14.06 10.37 -2.65
C ASN A 142 13.30 9.05 -2.61
N CYS A 143 11.99 9.11 -2.84
CA CYS A 143 11.10 7.96 -2.78
C CYS A 143 9.89 8.13 -3.72
N VAL A 144 9.19 7.04 -3.99
CA VAL A 144 7.89 7.02 -4.67
C VAL A 144 6.80 6.71 -3.64
N VAL A 145 5.72 7.46 -3.67
CA VAL A 145 4.63 7.41 -2.68
C VAL A 145 3.33 6.95 -3.33
N SER A 146 2.78 5.84 -2.88
CA SER A 146 1.55 5.27 -3.41
C SER A 146 0.46 5.13 -2.33
N GLY A 147 -0.77 5.47 -2.67
CA GLY A 147 -1.90 5.21 -1.79
C GLY A 147 -2.25 3.73 -1.79
N ALA A 148 -2.06 3.04 -0.66
CA ALA A 148 -2.43 1.64 -0.48
C ALA A 148 -3.95 1.47 -0.55
N HIS A 149 -4.43 0.36 -1.17
CA HIS A 149 -5.86 0.01 -1.22
C HIS A 149 -6.79 1.23 -1.12
N PRO A 150 -6.81 2.15 -2.13
CA PRO A 150 -7.33 3.53 -2.00
C PRO A 150 -8.79 3.61 -1.55
N MET A 151 -9.58 2.56 -1.79
CA MET A 151 -10.98 2.48 -1.38
C MET A 151 -11.18 2.00 0.06
N GLY A 152 -10.12 1.50 0.71
CA GLY A 152 -10.16 0.95 2.06
C GLY A 152 -10.97 -0.36 2.16
N TYR A 153 -10.70 -1.16 3.18
CA TYR A 153 -11.43 -2.40 3.40
C TYR A 153 -12.86 -2.14 3.87
N LEU A 154 -13.85 -2.68 3.18
CA LEU A 154 -15.28 -2.56 3.51
C LEU A 154 -15.70 -1.10 3.80
N GLY A 155 -15.14 -0.15 3.05
CA GLY A 155 -15.41 1.28 3.21
C GLY A 155 -14.79 1.90 4.47
N SER A 156 -13.81 1.25 5.08
CA SER A 156 -13.02 1.81 6.19
C SER A 156 -12.22 3.04 5.75
N THR A 157 -11.66 3.76 6.70
CA THR A 157 -10.83 4.96 6.44
C THR A 157 -9.36 4.63 6.16
N LYS A 158 -9.06 3.39 5.81
CA LYS A 158 -7.69 2.95 5.54
C LYS A 158 -7.17 3.31 4.14
N GLY A 159 -8.05 3.77 3.25
CA GLY A 159 -7.68 4.22 1.91
C GLY A 159 -7.73 5.73 1.76
N ALA A 160 -6.80 6.30 0.99
CA ALA A 160 -6.72 7.73 0.75
C ALA A 160 -7.94 8.25 -0.07
N GLU A 161 -8.37 7.52 -1.10
CA GLU A 161 -9.50 7.93 -1.92
C GLU A 161 -10.82 7.94 -1.14
N ILE A 162 -11.09 6.91 -0.34
CA ILE A 162 -12.32 6.89 0.47
C ILE A 162 -12.32 8.00 1.52
N CYS A 163 -11.16 8.36 2.08
CA CYS A 163 -11.02 9.49 2.99
C CYS A 163 -11.25 10.83 2.30
N TYR A 164 -10.74 11.00 1.09
CA TYR A 164 -11.01 12.16 0.25
C TYR A 164 -12.51 12.27 -0.08
N ARG A 165 -13.14 11.22 -0.54
CA ARG A 165 -14.57 11.20 -0.87
C ARG A 165 -15.47 11.53 0.35
N LYS A 166 -15.05 11.09 1.54
CA LYS A 166 -15.70 11.43 2.80
C LYS A 166 -15.36 12.86 3.28
N GLY A 167 -14.42 13.55 2.64
CA GLY A 167 -13.93 14.88 3.02
C GLY A 167 -13.12 14.89 4.31
N TYR A 168 -12.43 13.80 4.60
CA TYR A 168 -11.52 13.68 5.76
C TYR A 168 -10.12 14.17 5.45
N ILE A 169 -9.68 14.01 4.22
CA ILE A 169 -8.46 14.61 3.69
C ILE A 169 -8.82 15.48 2.47
N PRO A 170 -8.14 16.59 2.23
CA PRO A 170 -8.39 17.45 1.09
C PRO A 170 -7.75 16.89 -0.20
N GLU A 171 -8.18 17.41 -1.35
CA GLU A 171 -7.74 16.90 -2.65
C GLU A 171 -6.26 17.15 -2.93
N ASP A 172 -5.73 18.28 -2.46
CA ASP A 172 -4.32 18.65 -2.58
C ASP A 172 -3.39 17.64 -1.90
N VAL A 173 -3.80 17.06 -0.76
CA VAL A 173 -3.05 15.97 -0.11
C VAL A 173 -3.03 14.72 -0.99
N VAL A 174 -4.17 14.37 -1.61
CA VAL A 174 -4.24 13.20 -2.51
C VAL A 174 -3.36 13.42 -3.75
N ARG A 175 -3.33 14.62 -4.29
CA ARG A 175 -2.52 14.97 -5.49
C ARG A 175 -1.01 15.00 -5.25
N ARG A 176 -0.57 14.91 -3.99
CA ARG A 176 0.84 14.77 -3.63
C ARG A 176 1.33 13.32 -3.66
N LEU A 177 0.42 12.35 -3.83
CA LEU A 177 0.78 10.97 -4.09
C LEU A 177 1.29 10.84 -5.53
N ASP A 178 2.26 9.98 -5.74
CA ASP A 178 2.78 9.66 -7.06
C ASP A 178 1.91 8.63 -7.77
N ALA A 179 1.32 7.69 -7.02
CA ALA A 179 0.55 6.59 -7.56
C ALA A 179 -0.62 6.17 -6.64
N TYR A 180 -1.55 5.40 -7.21
CA TYR A 180 -2.50 4.57 -6.47
C TYR A 180 -2.21 3.09 -6.71
N GLU A 181 -2.41 2.27 -5.69
CA GLU A 181 -2.50 0.83 -5.82
C GLU A 181 -3.83 0.48 -6.50
N VAL A 182 -3.78 0.26 -7.83
CA VAL A 182 -4.99 0.09 -8.67
C VAL A 182 -5.51 -1.34 -8.66
N ILE A 183 -4.65 -2.32 -8.40
CA ILE A 183 -5.04 -3.68 -8.04
C ILE A 183 -4.35 -4.02 -6.73
N CYS A 184 -5.14 -4.18 -5.69
CA CYS A 184 -4.73 -4.75 -4.41
C CYS A 184 -5.37 -6.13 -4.26
N GLY A 185 -4.55 -7.15 -4.00
CA GLY A 185 -5.05 -8.52 -3.84
C GLY A 185 -6.00 -8.70 -2.66
N GLY A 186 -5.91 -7.85 -1.64
CA GLY A 186 -6.79 -7.85 -0.47
C GLY A 186 -8.18 -7.24 -0.72
N MET A 187 -8.35 -6.43 -1.78
CA MET A 187 -9.58 -5.70 -2.09
C MET A 187 -10.59 -6.54 -2.87
N THR A 188 -11.82 -6.03 -3.03
CA THR A 188 -12.79 -6.60 -3.96
C THR A 188 -12.54 -6.13 -5.40
N ARG A 189 -13.10 -6.85 -6.38
CA ARG A 189 -13.06 -6.42 -7.79
C ARG A 189 -13.66 -5.03 -7.98
N GLU A 190 -14.76 -4.76 -7.31
CA GLU A 190 -15.46 -3.48 -7.36
C GLU A 190 -14.60 -2.36 -6.82
N ASP A 191 -13.96 -2.56 -5.67
CA ASP A 191 -13.07 -1.56 -5.05
C ASP A 191 -11.84 -1.29 -5.95
N ASN A 192 -11.23 -2.33 -6.54
CA ASN A 192 -10.13 -2.19 -7.49
C ASN A 192 -10.55 -1.42 -8.75
N ILE A 193 -11.77 -1.67 -9.29
CA ILE A 193 -12.32 -0.90 -10.42
C ILE A 193 -12.51 0.57 -10.03
N GLU A 194 -12.98 0.86 -8.82
CA GLU A 194 -13.12 2.23 -8.34
C GLU A 194 -11.75 2.91 -8.15
N ALA A 195 -10.74 2.19 -7.66
CA ALA A 195 -9.36 2.69 -7.59
C ALA A 195 -8.81 3.06 -8.98
N ILE A 196 -9.07 2.21 -10.00
CA ILE A 196 -8.70 2.46 -11.41
C ILE A 196 -9.40 3.72 -11.98
N GLN A 197 -10.62 4.01 -11.58
CA GLN A 197 -11.30 5.23 -11.99
C GLN A 197 -10.72 6.48 -11.29
N SER A 198 -10.27 6.31 -10.04
CA SER A 198 -9.81 7.41 -9.20
C SER A 198 -8.41 7.89 -9.56
N PHE A 199 -7.46 6.99 -9.88
CA PHE A 199 -6.10 7.42 -10.26
C PHE A 199 -6.12 8.33 -11.48
N LYS A 200 -7.01 8.08 -12.44
CA LYS A 200 -7.18 8.93 -13.64
C LYS A 200 -7.70 10.31 -13.30
N LYS A 201 -8.64 10.38 -12.34
CA LYS A 201 -9.23 11.65 -11.89
C LYS A 201 -8.19 12.55 -11.22
N HIS A 202 -7.29 11.97 -10.45
CA HIS A 202 -6.24 12.71 -9.72
C HIS A 202 -4.93 12.85 -10.51
N ASP A 203 -4.88 12.27 -11.72
CA ASP A 203 -3.69 12.27 -12.58
C ASP A 203 -2.46 11.63 -11.91
N LEU A 204 -2.64 10.44 -11.31
CA LEU A 204 -1.62 9.68 -10.61
C LEU A 204 -1.01 8.58 -11.48
N GLY A 205 0.13 8.02 -11.06
CA GLY A 205 0.67 6.76 -11.53
C GLY A 205 -0.10 5.55 -11.00
N ILE A 206 0.38 4.36 -11.30
CA ILE A 206 -0.23 3.10 -10.88
C ILE A 206 0.78 2.17 -10.24
N THR A 207 0.37 1.50 -9.16
CA THR A 207 1.05 0.33 -8.59
C THR A 207 0.05 -0.80 -8.39
N GLY A 208 0.54 -2.00 -8.13
CA GLY A 208 -0.28 -3.13 -7.74
C GLY A 208 0.52 -4.07 -6.85
N GLY A 209 -0.13 -4.63 -5.87
CA GLY A 209 0.46 -5.56 -4.91
C GLY A 209 -0.57 -6.53 -4.34
N SER A 210 -0.07 -7.63 -3.77
CA SER A 210 -0.95 -8.66 -3.23
C SER A 210 -1.59 -8.27 -1.89
N ASP A 211 -1.00 -7.34 -1.16
CA ASP A 211 -1.31 -7.09 0.26
C ASP A 211 -1.31 -8.44 1.02
N GLY A 212 -0.21 -9.17 0.77
CA GLY A 212 -0.06 -10.55 1.19
C GLY A 212 0.35 -10.66 2.65
N HIS A 213 -0.41 -11.46 3.42
CA HIS A 213 -0.11 -11.79 4.81
C HIS A 213 0.31 -13.27 4.96
N ILE A 214 0.45 -13.96 3.84
CA ILE A 214 1.08 -15.29 3.72
C ILE A 214 1.98 -15.29 2.49
N ALA A 215 3.08 -16.02 2.54
CA ALA A 215 4.07 -16.00 1.47
C ALA A 215 3.52 -16.52 0.12
N GLU A 216 2.51 -17.37 0.15
CA GLU A 216 1.84 -17.89 -1.04
C GLU A 216 1.07 -16.82 -1.84
N ASP A 217 0.81 -15.66 -1.25
CA ASP A 217 0.17 -14.53 -1.95
C ASP A 217 1.19 -13.73 -2.79
N LEU A 218 2.49 -13.81 -2.47
CA LEU A 218 3.54 -13.06 -3.15
C LEU A 218 3.48 -13.23 -4.67
N GLY A 219 3.37 -12.13 -5.39
CA GLY A 219 3.34 -12.11 -6.85
C GLY A 219 1.98 -12.44 -7.46
N SER A 220 0.90 -12.58 -6.65
CA SER A 220 -0.47 -12.73 -7.19
C SER A 220 -0.95 -11.45 -7.88
N VAL A 221 -0.40 -10.31 -7.48
CA VAL A 221 -0.51 -9.02 -8.15
C VAL A 221 0.89 -8.44 -8.29
N VAL A 222 1.23 -7.95 -9.46
CA VAL A 222 2.54 -7.38 -9.74
C VAL A 222 2.46 -6.08 -10.52
N THR A 223 3.38 -5.19 -10.21
CA THR A 223 3.74 -4.06 -11.06
C THR A 223 4.87 -4.51 -11.97
N ILE A 224 4.80 -4.15 -13.25
CA ILE A 224 5.71 -4.61 -14.31
C ILE A 224 6.31 -3.38 -14.99
N SER A 225 7.62 -3.39 -15.18
CA SER A 225 8.31 -2.28 -15.83
C SER A 225 9.48 -2.78 -16.66
N LYS A 226 9.76 -2.09 -17.78
CA LYS A 226 10.98 -2.31 -18.53
C LYS A 226 12.14 -1.59 -17.84
N ALA A 227 12.78 -2.29 -16.93
CA ALA A 227 13.78 -1.75 -16.03
C ALA A 227 14.88 -2.79 -15.78
N ASP A 228 16.06 -2.33 -15.38
CA ASP A 228 17.20 -3.18 -15.05
C ASP A 228 17.55 -3.12 -13.55
N ASP A 229 17.03 -2.12 -12.83
CA ASP A 229 17.31 -1.86 -11.43
C ASP A 229 16.14 -1.16 -10.71
N VAL A 230 16.28 -0.91 -9.41
CA VAL A 230 15.28 -0.23 -8.57
C VAL A 230 15.05 1.20 -9.07
N GLU A 231 16.10 1.91 -9.49
CA GLU A 231 16.01 3.29 -9.93
C GLU A 231 15.15 3.40 -11.19
N SER A 232 15.46 2.66 -12.23
CA SER A 232 14.71 2.65 -13.48
C SER A 232 13.28 2.13 -13.27
N PHE A 233 13.07 1.13 -12.38
CA PHE A 233 11.75 0.60 -12.07
C PHE A 233 10.84 1.66 -11.44
N LEU A 234 11.30 2.33 -10.37
CA LEU A 234 10.55 3.36 -9.68
C LEU A 234 10.34 4.60 -10.56
N ASN A 235 11.35 5.02 -11.31
CA ASN A 235 11.24 6.12 -12.27
C ASN A 235 10.20 5.86 -13.35
N ASN A 236 10.01 4.62 -13.79
CA ASN A 236 8.98 4.27 -14.76
C ASN A 236 7.56 4.34 -14.17
N ILE A 237 7.40 4.16 -12.84
CA ILE A 237 6.12 4.43 -12.16
C ILE A 237 5.81 5.93 -12.25
N LEU A 238 6.78 6.80 -11.94
CA LEU A 238 6.64 8.25 -12.04
C LEU A 238 6.34 8.71 -13.47
N LYS A 239 6.98 8.08 -14.46
CA LYS A 239 6.74 8.36 -15.90
C LYS A 239 5.47 7.72 -16.45
N ARG A 240 4.77 6.86 -15.65
CA ARG A 240 3.58 6.12 -16.08
C ARG A 240 3.84 5.11 -17.21
N GLU A 241 5.05 4.58 -17.26
CA GLU A 241 5.54 3.62 -18.25
C GLU A 241 5.55 2.17 -17.72
N ASN A 242 4.71 1.90 -16.74
CA ASN A 242 4.57 0.61 -16.09
C ASN A 242 3.19 0.00 -16.32
N PHE A 243 3.08 -1.30 -16.01
CA PHE A 243 1.85 -2.09 -16.12
C PHE A 243 1.53 -2.74 -14.78
N VAL A 244 0.27 -3.11 -14.61
CA VAL A 244 -0.19 -3.89 -13.44
C VAL A 244 -0.96 -5.11 -13.91
N ARG A 245 -0.61 -6.28 -13.38
CA ARG A 245 -1.29 -7.55 -13.63
C ARG A 245 -1.58 -8.23 -12.31
N GLY A 246 -2.73 -8.86 -12.23
CA GLY A 246 -3.11 -9.64 -11.06
C GLY A 246 -4.60 -9.71 -10.85
N SER A 247 -4.98 -10.40 -9.80
CA SER A 247 -6.38 -10.54 -9.40
C SER A 247 -6.51 -10.45 -7.90
N GLU A 248 -7.65 -10.00 -7.43
CA GLU A 248 -8.01 -10.07 -6.03
C GLU A 248 -8.06 -11.52 -5.54
N LYS A 249 -7.73 -11.71 -4.27
CA LYS A 249 -7.84 -12.99 -3.58
C LYS A 249 -9.31 -13.45 -3.55
N ASP A 250 -9.53 -14.74 -3.64
CA ASP A 250 -10.87 -15.29 -3.44
C ASP A 250 -11.39 -15.03 -2.01
N PHE A 251 -12.68 -15.20 -1.80
CA PHE A 251 -13.31 -14.95 -0.50
C PHE A 251 -12.67 -15.74 0.64
N ARG A 252 -12.25 -16.99 0.40
CA ARG A 252 -11.66 -17.86 1.41
C ARG A 252 -10.29 -17.32 1.84
N ARG A 253 -9.46 -16.92 0.88
CA ARG A 253 -8.14 -16.33 1.15
C ARG A 253 -8.27 -14.99 1.87
N ARG A 254 -9.21 -14.13 1.47
CA ARG A 254 -9.47 -12.86 2.19
C ARG A 254 -9.95 -13.10 3.63
N ALA A 255 -10.84 -14.08 3.84
CA ALA A 255 -11.29 -14.43 5.18
C ALA A 255 -10.14 -14.98 6.03
N LEU A 256 -9.26 -15.81 5.47
CA LEU A 256 -8.07 -16.32 6.15
C LEU A 256 -7.14 -15.16 6.53
N THR A 257 -6.83 -14.25 5.61
CA THR A 257 -6.02 -13.05 5.89
C THR A 257 -6.63 -12.24 7.05
N GLY A 258 -7.93 -11.97 7.02
CA GLY A 258 -8.62 -11.26 8.09
C GLY A 258 -8.55 -11.94 9.45
N LEU A 259 -8.66 -13.29 9.48
CA LEU A 259 -8.52 -14.08 10.71
C LEU A 259 -7.08 -14.06 11.24
N THR A 260 -6.11 -14.14 10.35
CA THR A 260 -4.68 -14.10 10.70
C THR A 260 -4.30 -12.74 11.28
N SER A 261 -4.63 -11.65 10.60
CA SER A 261 -4.41 -10.29 11.13
C SER A 261 -5.13 -10.10 12.48
N PHE A 262 -6.38 -10.55 12.60
CA PHE A 262 -7.11 -10.45 13.86
C PHE A 262 -6.40 -11.18 15.01
N TYR A 263 -5.87 -12.39 14.76
CA TYR A 263 -5.13 -13.15 15.77
C TYR A 263 -3.88 -12.40 16.25
N ASN A 264 -3.12 -11.81 15.34
CA ASN A 264 -1.92 -11.04 15.66
C ASN A 264 -2.24 -9.78 16.49
N PHE A 265 -3.45 -9.24 16.37
CA PHE A 265 -3.90 -8.08 17.17
C PHE A 265 -4.41 -8.45 18.57
N LEU A 266 -4.64 -9.72 18.90
CA LEU A 266 -5.23 -10.10 20.20
C LEU A 266 -4.40 -9.63 21.40
N ASP A 267 -3.08 -9.75 21.33
CA ASP A 267 -2.16 -9.32 22.38
C ASP A 267 -2.14 -7.80 22.57
N TYR A 268 -2.60 -7.05 21.57
CA TYR A 268 -2.65 -5.59 21.53
C TYR A 268 -4.06 -5.04 21.67
N THR A 269 -5.05 -5.86 22.02
CA THR A 269 -6.48 -5.46 22.08
C THR A 269 -6.74 -4.11 22.76
N PRO A 270 -6.15 -3.76 23.93
CA PRO A 270 -6.38 -2.45 24.53
C PRO A 270 -5.86 -1.28 23.67
N ALA A 271 -4.72 -1.46 22.98
CA ALA A 271 -4.16 -0.45 22.08
C ALA A 271 -5.02 -0.31 20.82
N VAL A 272 -5.46 -1.42 20.23
CA VAL A 272 -6.37 -1.45 19.09
C VAL A 272 -7.66 -0.68 19.37
N ILE A 273 -8.33 -0.96 20.50
CA ILE A 273 -9.56 -0.27 20.88
C ILE A 273 -9.32 1.23 21.03
N ARG A 274 -8.21 1.65 21.66
CA ARG A 274 -7.89 3.06 21.83
C ARG A 274 -7.69 3.78 20.51
N VAL A 275 -6.87 3.20 19.60
CA VAL A 275 -6.56 3.81 18.31
C VAL A 275 -7.79 3.88 17.42
N GLN A 276 -8.55 2.80 17.31
CA GLN A 276 -9.78 2.76 16.52
C GLN A 276 -10.83 3.72 17.07
N SER A 277 -11.01 3.78 18.40
CA SER A 277 -11.93 4.75 19.03
C SER A 277 -11.51 6.19 18.72
N HIS A 278 -10.21 6.50 18.71
CA HIS A 278 -9.71 7.82 18.34
C HIS A 278 -9.98 8.14 16.87
N GLN A 279 -9.71 7.22 15.96
CA GLN A 279 -9.99 7.38 14.52
C GLN A 279 -11.49 7.57 14.25
N ILE A 280 -12.35 6.79 14.91
CA ILE A 280 -13.82 6.96 14.82
C ILE A 280 -14.22 8.34 15.33
N ALA A 281 -13.72 8.78 16.49
CA ALA A 281 -14.04 10.09 17.04
C ALA A 281 -13.59 11.24 16.12
N MET A 282 -12.42 11.12 15.49
CA MET A 282 -11.94 12.08 14.49
C MET A 282 -12.84 12.10 13.24
N SER A 283 -13.23 10.94 12.73
CA SER A 283 -14.14 10.81 11.60
C SER A 283 -15.50 11.46 11.87
N VAL A 284 -16.06 11.24 13.07
CA VAL A 284 -17.31 11.86 13.51
C VAL A 284 -17.17 13.38 13.60
N ARG A 285 -16.10 13.89 14.22
CA ARG A 285 -15.85 15.35 14.34
C ARG A 285 -15.71 16.02 12.95
N ARG A 286 -15.02 15.38 12.01
CA ARG A 286 -14.87 15.88 10.64
C ARG A 286 -16.20 15.87 9.89
N GLY A 287 -17.00 14.80 10.01
CA GLY A 287 -18.32 14.71 9.43
C GLY A 287 -19.28 15.78 9.96
N THR A 288 -19.19 16.13 11.25
CA THR A 288 -20.02 17.19 11.88
C THR A 288 -19.62 18.57 11.39
N LYS A 289 -18.33 18.90 11.34
CA LYS A 289 -17.82 20.18 10.80
C LYS A 289 -18.27 20.40 9.35
N ARG A 290 -18.24 19.35 8.51
CA ARG A 290 -18.69 19.43 7.11
C ARG A 290 -20.21 19.72 6.99
N LYS A 291 -21.03 19.17 7.88
CA LYS A 291 -22.50 19.45 7.89
C LYS A 291 -22.77 20.90 8.32
N MET A 292 -22.03 21.42 9.29
CA MET A 292 -22.19 22.81 9.76
C MET A 292 -21.71 23.83 8.72
N GLY A 293 -20.56 23.61 8.08
CA GLY A 293 -20.05 24.49 7.02
C GLY A 293 -20.87 24.51 5.73
N LYS A 294 -21.71 23.47 5.47
CA LYS A 294 -22.67 23.49 4.36
C LYS A 294 -23.97 24.25 4.71
N GLY A 295 -24.27 24.40 5.99
CA GLY A 295 -25.42 25.20 6.44
C GLY A 295 -25.24 26.70 6.24
N ASP A 296 -23.99 27.19 6.38
CA ASP A 296 -23.67 28.63 6.24
C ASP A 296 -23.54 29.11 4.78
N GLN A 297 -23.55 28.18 3.80
CA GLN A 297 -23.51 28.53 2.36
C GLN A 297 -24.91 28.51 1.70
N LEU A 298 -25.97 28.22 2.47
CA LEU A 298 -27.38 28.16 2.00
C LEU A 298 -28.26 29.19 2.70
N SER A 299 -27.67 30.13 3.44
CA SER A 299 -28.39 31.25 4.08
C SER A 299 -28.08 32.57 3.39
#